data_959fa99664468793c0b3946461c2ab24
#
_entry.id   959fa99664468793c0b3946461c2ab24
#
_cell.length_a   1.000
_cell.length_b   1.000
_cell.length_c   1.000
_cell.angle_alpha   90.00
_cell.angle_beta   90.00
_cell.angle_gamma   90.00
#
_symmetry.space_group_name_H-M   'P 1'
#
loop_
_entity.id
_entity.type
_entity.pdbx_description
1 polymer ?
#
loop_
_entity_poly.entity_id
_entity_poly.type
_entity_poly.pdbx_seq_one_letter_code
_entity_poly.pdbx_strand_id
1 'polypeptide(L)' 'MVSACVLIRTEHGKFSEAVKMIGQVGGVKRVFPVLGRYDVVADLEAEDAETLGPLVLRIGRLTGVVFTETLVEIEH' A
#
# COMPACT_ATOMS: atom_id res chain seq x y z
N MET A 1 -7.86 13.44 9.18
CA MET A 1 -7.53 12.18 8.46
C MET A 1 -6.64 12.46 7.28
N VAL A 2 -5.65 11.63 7.08
CA VAL A 2 -4.74 11.73 5.95
C VAL A 2 -4.96 10.49 5.09
N SER A 3 -5.14 10.69 3.79
CA SER A 3 -5.36 9.60 2.84
C SER A 3 -4.16 9.47 1.90
N ALA A 4 -3.83 8.26 1.53
CA ALA A 4 -2.74 8.00 0.63
C ALA A 4 -3.04 6.80 -0.25
N CYS A 5 -2.37 6.76 -1.38
CA CYS A 5 -2.44 5.63 -2.30
C CYS A 5 -1.03 5.07 -2.43
N VAL A 6 -0.87 3.77 -2.19
CA VAL A 6 0.42 3.11 -2.32
C VAL A 6 0.41 2.25 -3.56
N LEU A 7 1.36 2.50 -4.44
CA LEU A 7 1.57 1.73 -5.66
C LEU A 7 2.66 0.71 -5.36
N ILE A 8 2.38 -0.55 -5.57
CA ILE A 8 3.22 -1.64 -5.08
C ILE A 8 3.65 -2.55 -6.21
N ARG A 9 4.97 -2.83 -6.27
CA ARG A 9 5.49 -3.87 -7.16
C ARG A 9 5.82 -5.08 -6.32
N THR A 10 5.45 -6.24 -6.83
CA THR A 10 5.68 -7.51 -6.14
C THR A 10 6.61 -8.39 -6.96
N GLU A 11 7.18 -9.39 -6.31
CA GLU A 11 7.90 -10.43 -7.02
C GLU A 11 6.95 -11.12 -7.99
N HIS A 12 7.50 -11.64 -9.09
CA HIS A 12 6.72 -12.32 -10.12
C HIS A 12 5.85 -13.42 -9.49
N GLY A 13 4.55 -13.35 -9.77
CA GLY A 13 3.59 -14.34 -9.30
C GLY A 13 3.15 -14.18 -7.86
N LYS A 14 3.58 -13.12 -7.16
CA LYS A 14 3.28 -12.94 -5.73
C LYS A 14 2.19 -11.92 -5.44
N PHE A 15 1.56 -11.35 -6.45
CA PHE A 15 0.60 -10.26 -6.21
C PHE A 15 -0.63 -10.69 -5.40
N SER A 16 -1.12 -11.91 -5.59
CA SER A 16 -2.29 -12.40 -4.84
C SER A 16 -2.01 -12.49 -3.35
N GLU A 17 -0.84 -13.01 -2.99
CA GLU A 17 -0.43 -13.13 -1.60
C GLU A 17 -0.23 -11.75 -0.99
N ALA A 18 0.36 -10.83 -1.76
CA ALA A 18 0.56 -9.46 -1.30
C ALA A 18 -0.79 -8.78 -1.01
N VAL A 19 -1.77 -8.96 -1.90
CA VAL A 19 -3.11 -8.40 -1.68
C VAL A 19 -3.69 -8.89 -0.35
N LYS A 20 -3.58 -10.19 -0.07
CA LYS A 20 -4.08 -10.76 1.18
C LYS A 20 -3.39 -10.15 2.40
N MET A 21 -2.07 -10.11 2.37
CA MET A 21 -1.30 -9.60 3.51
C MET A 21 -1.54 -8.12 3.74
N ILE A 22 -1.56 -7.33 2.68
CA ILE A 22 -1.78 -5.90 2.77
C ILE A 22 -3.17 -5.60 3.31
N GLY A 23 -4.16 -6.38 2.87
CA GLY A 23 -5.54 -6.21 3.33
C GLY A 23 -5.73 -6.42 4.83
N GLN A 24 -4.79 -7.11 5.49
CA GLN A 24 -4.84 -7.35 6.92
C GLN A 24 -4.17 -6.25 7.74
N VAL A 25 -3.51 -5.31 7.09
CA VAL A 25 -2.84 -4.22 7.78
C VAL A 25 -3.87 -3.16 8.18
N GLY A 26 -3.87 -2.78 9.45
CA GLY A 26 -4.79 -1.73 9.92
C GLY A 26 -4.49 -0.42 9.23
N GLY A 27 -5.53 0.30 8.79
CA GLY A 27 -5.39 1.54 8.03
C GLY A 27 -5.55 1.36 6.54
N VAL A 28 -5.52 0.12 6.06
CA VAL A 28 -5.77 -0.17 4.65
C VAL A 28 -7.28 -0.20 4.42
N LYS A 29 -7.77 0.67 3.53
CA LYS A 29 -9.20 0.75 3.22
C LYS A 29 -9.58 -0.12 2.04
N ARG A 30 -8.71 -0.18 1.05
CA ARG A 30 -8.91 -1.00 -0.14
C ARG A 30 -7.56 -1.49 -0.61
N VAL A 31 -7.54 -2.68 -1.14
CA VAL A 31 -6.35 -3.21 -1.81
C VAL A 31 -6.82 -4.06 -2.98
N PHE A 32 -6.18 -3.90 -4.12
CA PHE A 32 -6.60 -4.61 -5.33
C PHE A 32 -5.43 -4.74 -6.30
N PRO A 33 -5.42 -5.80 -7.10
CA PRO A 33 -4.39 -5.96 -8.12
C PRO A 33 -4.67 -5.07 -9.33
N VAL A 34 -3.61 -4.69 -10.04
CA VAL A 34 -3.73 -3.86 -11.24
C VAL A 34 -2.80 -4.43 -12.32
N LEU A 35 -3.04 -4.01 -13.56
CA LEU A 35 -2.16 -4.31 -14.68
C LEU A 35 -1.45 -3.03 -15.08
N GLY A 36 -0.14 -3.12 -15.25
CA GLY A 36 0.63 -1.98 -15.69
C GLY A 36 1.99 -1.97 -15.03
N ARG A 37 2.44 -0.77 -14.70
CA ARG A 37 3.76 -0.56 -14.12
C ARG A 37 3.88 -1.11 -12.71
N TYR A 38 2.76 -1.23 -12.03
CA TYR A 38 2.67 -1.75 -10.66
C TYR A 38 1.76 -2.97 -10.65
N ASP A 39 1.83 -3.73 -9.59
CA ASP A 39 1.06 -4.98 -9.47
C ASP A 39 -0.15 -4.85 -8.56
N VAL A 40 -0.05 -3.99 -7.54
CA VAL A 40 -1.08 -3.85 -6.51
C VAL A 40 -1.20 -2.38 -6.13
N VAL A 41 -2.42 -1.97 -5.83
CA VAL A 41 -2.71 -0.63 -5.31
C VAL A 41 -3.42 -0.77 -3.98
N ALA A 42 -3.00 0.02 -2.99
CA ALA A 42 -3.64 0.05 -1.69
C ALA A 42 -4.01 1.48 -1.33
N ASP A 43 -5.26 1.68 -0.91
CA ASP A 43 -5.72 2.96 -0.38
C ASP A 43 -5.62 2.92 1.13
N LEU A 44 -4.94 3.90 1.70
CA LEU A 44 -4.68 3.99 3.13
C LEU A 44 -5.35 5.22 3.73
N GLU A 45 -5.67 5.11 5.01
CA GLU A 45 -6.19 6.23 5.77
C GLU A 45 -5.56 6.20 7.16
N ALA A 46 -5.06 7.33 7.62
CA ALA A 46 -4.45 7.46 8.94
C ALA A 46 -4.93 8.75 9.59
N GLU A 47 -4.82 8.84 10.93
CA GLU A 47 -5.24 10.04 11.64
C GLU A 47 -4.38 11.24 11.28
N ASP A 48 -3.09 11.01 11.12
CA ASP A 48 -2.13 12.06 10.80
C ASP A 48 -0.97 11.52 9.98
N ALA A 49 -0.10 12.42 9.52
CA ALA A 49 1.03 12.03 8.69
C ALA A 49 2.06 11.18 9.44
N GLU A 50 2.16 11.39 10.76
CA GLU A 50 3.10 10.63 11.58
C GLU A 50 2.70 9.15 11.65
N THR A 51 1.41 8.88 11.68
CA THR A 51 0.88 7.51 11.69
C THR A 51 1.03 6.87 10.32
N LEU A 52 0.96 7.66 9.26
CA LEU A 52 1.04 7.15 7.90
C LEU A 52 2.40 6.54 7.57
N GLY A 53 3.49 7.17 8.03
CA GLY A 53 4.84 6.68 7.75
C GLY A 53 5.08 5.23 8.17
N PRO A 54 4.84 4.88 9.44
CA PRO A 54 4.99 3.49 9.89
C PRO A 54 4.12 2.50 9.13
N LEU A 55 2.92 2.92 8.73
CA LEU A 55 2.01 2.09 7.96
C LEU A 55 2.61 1.74 6.59
N VAL A 56 3.14 2.73 5.90
CA VAL A 56 3.78 2.54 4.60
C VAL A 56 5.01 1.63 4.72
N LEU A 57 5.82 1.86 5.76
CA LEU A 57 7.00 1.03 6.00
C LEU A 57 6.61 -0.43 6.26
N ARG A 58 5.52 -0.64 6.99
CA ARG A 58 5.04 -1.98 7.28
C ARG A 58 4.66 -2.72 6.00
N ILE A 59 3.97 -2.03 5.10
CA ILE A 59 3.61 -2.60 3.80
C ILE A 59 4.87 -2.95 3.00
N GLY A 60 5.84 -2.05 2.98
CA GLY A 60 7.07 -2.26 2.24
C GLY A 60 7.92 -3.43 2.74
N ARG A 61 7.71 -3.88 3.98
CA ARG A 61 8.46 -4.99 4.57
C ARG A 61 7.79 -6.34 4.39
N LEU A 62 6.60 -6.37 3.81
CA LEU A 62 5.91 -7.65 3.62
C LEU A 62 6.63 -8.50 2.58
N THR A 63 6.60 -9.82 2.82
CA THR A 63 7.23 -10.77 1.89
C THR A 63 6.61 -10.65 0.51
N GLY A 64 7.45 -10.59 -0.51
CA GLY A 64 7.00 -10.48 -1.89
C GLY A 64 6.87 -9.06 -2.40
N VAL A 65 6.91 -8.06 -1.53
CA VAL A 65 6.89 -6.65 -1.92
C VAL A 65 8.32 -6.21 -2.23
N VAL A 66 8.56 -5.72 -3.43
CA VAL A 66 9.92 -5.31 -3.86
C VAL A 66 10.07 -3.81 -3.99
N PHE A 67 8.99 -3.07 -4.17
CA PHE A 67 9.05 -1.62 -4.33
C PHE A 67 7.70 -1.00 -4.05
N THR A 68 7.69 0.15 -3.40
CA THR A 68 6.47 0.91 -3.16
C THR A 68 6.69 2.36 -3.51
N GLU A 69 5.61 2.99 -3.99
CA GLU A 69 5.58 4.43 -4.20
C GLU A 69 4.31 4.95 -3.55
N THR A 70 4.43 5.90 -2.65
CA THR A 70 3.30 6.43 -1.91
C THR A 70 2.93 7.81 -2.41
N LEU A 71 1.67 7.98 -2.73
CA LEU A 71 1.11 9.26 -3.14
C LEU A 71 0.18 9.73 -2.04
N VAL A 72 0.56 10.80 -1.36
CA VAL A 72 -0.26 11.34 -0.25
C VAL A 72 -1.21 12.38 -0.81
N GLU A 73 -2.47 12.25 -0.46
CA GLU A 73 -3.49 13.18 -0.94
C GLU A 73 -3.27 14.55 -0.30
N ILE A 74 -3.35 15.59 -1.11
CA ILE A 74 -3.24 16.98 -0.65
C ILE A 74 -4.63 17.60 -0.67
N GLU A 75 -5.04 18.15 0.45
CA GLU A 75 -6.28 18.92 0.51
C GLU A 75 -6.09 20.27 -0.18
N HIS A 76 -7.15 20.74 -0.85
CA HIS A 76 -7.06 22.00 -1.58
C HIS A 76 -8.38 22.78 -1.55
#